data_247391e9108bd6caa34ff8b02acca8b8
#
_entry.id   247391e9108bd6caa34ff8b02acca8b8
#
_cell.length_a   1.000
_cell.length_b   1.000
_cell.length_c   1.000
_cell.angle_alpha   90.00
_cell.angle_beta   90.00
_cell.angle_gamma   90.00
#
_symmetry.space_group_name_H-M   'P 1'
#
loop_
_entity.id
_entity.type
_entity.pdbx_description
1 polymer ?
#
loop_
_entity_poly.entity_id
_entity_poly.type
_entity_poly.pdbx_seq_one_letter_code
_entity_poly.pdbx_strand_id
1 'polypeptide(L)'
;MGKGRWAAVGCASLFALPFCAGGIATIFSAPQSTGRDLAVRVAAGSAFLFVGLAVIFGAVVFSGVTAEAYQLRRRYPDQPWMWRRDWASNAIHDQGAVGLGVFAIVAILWCLISSPLLFVFPWSEVRNSPVAVLPFLFPLIGVVLLILVLYLSAQRMKFGASVCHIDHMPIVPGRAFHGEIDTRVRQAPPNGFDLRLTCVRRVSSGKSTNETILWQDSQKIALATPGYEGAHVPFSFAIPADAEPIQTTLGSTSIAWRLQVSAEVPGVDYSSTFDLPVFATGEKTVVEPVWPAPEIDLSRWTPDPESHIAITPLPTGGDEITVGPATKGRFGFILFSVIWYGVIVAMFALGAPRFFPIFFGLIGLIIVLVGFDWMLGRSRIRADRQTLSLLRTWIGFGSPHELPPRDVTAITTSIGGSQNGVAVYDVVVHCGEKKFTAAKYVQSKRDAEMVAARVRRAIGLATPA
;
A
#
# COMPACT_ATOMS: atom_id res chain seq x y z
N MET A 1 23.37 -21.30 -21.00
CA MET A 1 22.33 -20.79 -20.12
C MET A 1 21.43 -21.86 -19.49
N GLY A 2 21.14 -22.96 -20.12
CA GLY A 2 20.33 -24.03 -19.54
C GLY A 2 20.85 -24.60 -18.22
N LYS A 3 22.18 -24.67 -18.07
CA LYS A 3 22.82 -25.30 -16.89
C LYS A 3 22.54 -24.56 -15.57
N GLY A 4 22.60 -23.22 -15.53
CA GLY A 4 22.35 -22.44 -14.29
C GLY A 4 20.88 -22.48 -13.84
N ARG A 5 19.94 -22.49 -14.77
CA ARG A 5 18.50 -22.61 -14.49
C ARG A 5 18.18 -23.95 -13.82
N TRP A 6 18.67 -25.03 -14.42
CA TRP A 6 18.45 -26.37 -13.88
C TRP A 6 19.20 -26.61 -12.57
N ALA A 7 20.33 -25.93 -12.34
CA ALA A 7 21.03 -25.96 -11.06
C ALA A 7 20.19 -25.32 -9.95
N ALA A 8 19.58 -24.14 -10.20
CA ALA A 8 18.72 -23.48 -9.21
C ALA A 8 17.47 -24.33 -8.88
N VAL A 9 16.81 -24.88 -9.91
CA VAL A 9 15.67 -25.81 -9.70
C VAL A 9 16.14 -27.07 -8.98
N GLY A 10 17.31 -27.63 -9.34
CA GLY A 10 17.90 -28.80 -8.68
C GLY A 10 18.19 -28.56 -7.19
N CYS A 11 18.82 -27.42 -6.84
CA CYS A 11 19.04 -27.04 -5.44
C CYS A 11 17.72 -26.89 -4.65
N ALA A 12 16.71 -26.22 -5.23
CA ALA A 12 15.41 -26.08 -4.60
C ALA A 12 14.72 -27.44 -4.43
N SER A 13 14.81 -28.32 -5.43
CA SER A 13 14.25 -29.68 -5.35
C SER A 13 14.95 -30.51 -4.28
N LEU A 14 16.29 -30.44 -4.17
CA LEU A 14 17.05 -31.10 -3.10
C LEU A 14 16.63 -30.61 -1.71
N PHE A 15 16.42 -29.30 -1.56
CA PHE A 15 15.91 -28.70 -0.32
C PHE A 15 14.47 -29.15 -0.01
N ALA A 16 13.63 -29.29 -1.04
CA ALA A 16 12.23 -29.71 -0.91
C ALA A 16 12.05 -31.22 -0.64
N LEU A 17 13.03 -32.05 -1.02
CA LEU A 17 12.98 -33.51 -0.87
C LEU A 17 12.64 -33.99 0.55
N PRO A 18 13.28 -33.49 1.64
CA PRO A 18 12.95 -33.90 3.00
C PRO A 18 11.49 -33.59 3.36
N PHE A 19 10.95 -32.46 2.90
CA PHE A 19 9.56 -32.08 3.13
C PHE A 19 8.61 -33.00 2.37
N CYS A 20 8.85 -33.26 1.11
CA CYS A 20 8.02 -34.15 0.32
C CYS A 20 8.09 -35.60 0.86
N ALA A 21 9.29 -36.12 1.11
CA ALA A 21 9.49 -37.46 1.61
C ALA A 21 8.91 -37.66 3.03
N GLY A 22 9.15 -36.68 3.92
CA GLY A 22 8.60 -36.67 5.27
C GLY A 22 7.07 -36.56 5.27
N GLY A 23 6.51 -35.71 4.41
CA GLY A 23 5.08 -35.58 4.22
C GLY A 23 4.42 -36.88 3.76
N ILE A 24 4.99 -37.48 2.70
CA ILE A 24 4.51 -38.78 2.18
C ILE A 24 4.63 -39.87 3.25
N ALA A 25 5.78 -40.02 3.91
CA ALA A 25 5.99 -41.02 4.95
C ALA A 25 4.98 -40.87 6.11
N THR A 26 4.71 -39.61 6.51
CA THR A 26 3.72 -39.32 7.58
C THR A 26 2.32 -39.72 7.15
N ILE A 27 1.91 -39.42 5.91
CA ILE A 27 0.59 -39.80 5.38
C ILE A 27 0.49 -41.33 5.23
N PHE A 28 1.52 -42.00 4.72
CA PHE A 28 1.50 -43.45 4.58
C PHE A 28 1.52 -44.20 5.91
N SER A 29 2.07 -43.61 6.98
CA SER A 29 1.98 -44.17 8.35
C SER A 29 0.64 -43.88 9.02
N ALA A 30 -0.21 -43.01 8.45
CA ALA A 30 -1.51 -42.65 9.04
C ALA A 30 -2.52 -43.83 9.16
N PRO A 31 -2.63 -44.76 8.16
CA PRO A 31 -3.57 -45.88 8.27
C PRO A 31 -3.34 -46.81 9.47
N GLN A 32 -2.15 -46.77 10.11
CA GLN A 32 -1.82 -47.51 11.31
C GLN A 32 -2.35 -46.83 12.59
N SER A 33 -2.93 -45.64 12.45
CA SER A 33 -3.44 -44.81 13.52
C SER A 33 -4.97 -44.72 13.42
N THR A 34 -5.63 -44.46 14.52
CA THR A 34 -7.09 -44.32 14.57
C THR A 34 -7.50 -43.00 15.25
N GLY A 35 -8.68 -42.51 14.90
CA GLY A 35 -9.25 -41.33 15.52
C GLY A 35 -8.41 -40.06 15.34
N ARG A 36 -8.06 -39.40 16.44
CA ARG A 36 -7.32 -38.12 16.45
C ARG A 36 -5.92 -38.24 15.85
N ASP A 37 -5.21 -39.33 16.13
CA ASP A 37 -3.84 -39.53 15.62
C ASP A 37 -3.81 -39.62 14.09
N LEU A 38 -4.81 -40.24 13.48
CA LEU A 38 -4.98 -40.28 12.04
C LEU A 38 -5.11 -38.87 11.45
N ALA A 39 -6.01 -38.06 12.00
CA ALA A 39 -6.26 -36.71 11.55
C ALA A 39 -5.01 -35.83 11.67
N VAL A 40 -4.28 -35.89 12.77
CA VAL A 40 -3.05 -35.14 13.01
C VAL A 40 -1.95 -35.54 12.04
N ARG A 41 -1.74 -36.84 11.79
CA ARG A 41 -0.73 -37.32 10.85
C ARG A 41 -1.04 -36.93 9.41
N VAL A 42 -2.31 -37.04 8.99
CA VAL A 42 -2.74 -36.62 7.67
C VAL A 42 -2.55 -35.11 7.48
N ALA A 43 -2.98 -34.29 8.45
CA ALA A 43 -2.82 -32.84 8.38
C ALA A 43 -1.35 -32.43 8.38
N ALA A 44 -0.53 -32.94 9.27
CA ALA A 44 0.90 -32.66 9.32
C ALA A 44 1.63 -33.11 8.04
N GLY A 45 1.36 -34.33 7.59
CA GLY A 45 1.96 -34.86 6.34
C GLY A 45 1.56 -34.04 5.10
N SER A 46 0.29 -33.60 5.02
CA SER A 46 -0.19 -32.72 3.96
C SER A 46 0.48 -31.35 3.99
N ALA A 47 0.70 -30.77 5.18
CA ALA A 47 1.41 -29.51 5.32
C ALA A 47 2.86 -29.62 4.81
N PHE A 48 3.60 -30.65 5.21
CA PHE A 48 4.95 -30.89 4.76
C PHE A 48 5.03 -31.10 3.24
N LEU A 49 4.15 -31.92 2.69
CA LEU A 49 4.07 -32.17 1.25
C LEU A 49 3.78 -30.89 0.48
N PHE A 50 2.84 -30.08 0.95
CA PHE A 50 2.49 -28.79 0.32
C PHE A 50 3.67 -27.82 0.33
N VAL A 51 4.41 -27.70 1.44
CA VAL A 51 5.63 -26.87 1.53
C VAL A 51 6.64 -27.32 0.48
N GLY A 52 6.95 -28.62 0.41
CA GLY A 52 7.88 -29.14 -0.57
C GLY A 52 7.48 -28.84 -2.02
N LEU A 53 6.23 -29.08 -2.37
CA LEU A 53 5.69 -28.77 -3.71
C LEU A 53 5.68 -27.29 -4.02
N ALA A 54 5.32 -26.43 -3.06
CA ALA A 54 5.33 -24.98 -3.23
C ALA A 54 6.75 -24.43 -3.48
N VAL A 55 7.78 -24.96 -2.81
CA VAL A 55 9.19 -24.61 -3.04
C VAL A 55 9.62 -24.98 -4.46
N ILE A 56 9.31 -26.21 -4.92
CA ILE A 56 9.65 -26.66 -6.27
C ILE A 56 8.94 -25.81 -7.33
N PHE A 57 7.64 -25.60 -7.17
CA PHE A 57 6.83 -24.79 -8.09
C PHE A 57 7.36 -23.34 -8.16
N GLY A 58 7.64 -22.72 -7.00
CA GLY A 58 8.20 -21.37 -6.91
C GLY A 58 9.56 -21.28 -7.64
N ALA A 59 10.44 -22.26 -7.46
CA ALA A 59 11.75 -22.30 -8.13
C ALA A 59 11.61 -22.44 -9.66
N VAL A 60 10.67 -23.23 -10.15
CA VAL A 60 10.41 -23.40 -11.60
C VAL A 60 9.91 -22.08 -12.20
N VAL A 61 8.91 -21.45 -11.58
CA VAL A 61 8.34 -20.18 -12.03
C VAL A 61 9.42 -19.09 -12.02
N PHE A 62 10.11 -18.91 -10.90
CA PHE A 62 11.18 -17.91 -10.76
C PHE A 62 12.29 -18.10 -11.79
N SER A 63 12.72 -19.34 -12.03
CA SER A 63 13.74 -19.65 -13.03
C SER A 63 13.27 -19.34 -14.47
N GLY A 64 11.98 -19.47 -14.74
CA GLY A 64 11.37 -19.09 -16.03
C GLY A 64 11.44 -17.58 -16.26
N VAL A 65 10.94 -16.82 -15.31
CA VAL A 65 10.93 -15.34 -15.37
C VAL A 65 12.34 -14.75 -15.48
N THR A 66 13.29 -15.26 -14.69
CA THR A 66 14.68 -14.78 -14.72
C THR A 66 15.39 -15.12 -16.04
N ALA A 67 15.11 -16.26 -16.65
CA ALA A 67 15.66 -16.64 -17.94
C ALA A 67 15.15 -15.75 -19.08
N GLU A 68 13.88 -15.43 -19.09
CA GLU A 68 13.26 -14.53 -20.07
C GLU A 68 13.85 -13.12 -19.95
N ALA A 69 13.87 -12.57 -18.73
CA ALA A 69 14.46 -11.25 -18.46
C ALA A 69 15.93 -11.17 -18.91
N TYR A 70 16.71 -12.25 -18.72
CA TYR A 70 18.09 -12.28 -19.18
C TYR A 70 18.20 -12.29 -20.72
N GLN A 71 17.33 -13.02 -21.43
CA GLN A 71 17.32 -13.00 -22.89
C GLN A 71 16.98 -11.63 -23.45
N LEU A 72 15.97 -10.95 -22.88
CA LEU A 72 15.59 -9.59 -23.27
C LEU A 72 16.72 -8.58 -23.01
N ARG A 73 17.40 -8.66 -21.86
CA ARG A 73 18.58 -7.82 -21.55
C ARG A 73 19.71 -7.99 -22.55
N ARG A 74 19.94 -9.22 -23.04
CA ARG A 74 20.96 -9.45 -24.07
C ARG A 74 20.55 -8.95 -25.45
N ARG A 75 19.25 -8.97 -25.74
CA ARG A 75 18.71 -8.52 -27.02
C ARG A 75 18.64 -6.98 -27.10
N TYR A 76 18.38 -6.32 -25.96
CA TYR A 76 18.19 -4.87 -25.86
C TYR A 76 19.06 -4.30 -24.73
N PRO A 77 20.41 -4.26 -24.89
CA PRO A 77 21.31 -3.85 -23.80
C PRO A 77 21.09 -2.40 -23.36
N ASP A 78 20.83 -1.49 -24.30
CA ASP A 78 20.70 -0.05 -24.08
C ASP A 78 19.26 0.42 -23.88
N GLN A 79 18.29 -0.51 -23.87
CA GLN A 79 16.87 -0.24 -23.75
C GLN A 79 16.27 -0.97 -22.57
N PRO A 80 16.46 -0.51 -21.33
CA PRO A 80 16.00 -1.22 -20.14
C PRO A 80 14.48 -1.38 -20.04
N TRP A 81 13.71 -0.51 -20.68
CA TRP A 81 12.26 -0.64 -20.81
C TRP A 81 11.81 -1.82 -21.69
N MET A 82 12.71 -2.41 -22.48
CA MET A 82 12.44 -3.61 -23.26
C MET A 82 12.78 -4.90 -22.52
N TRP A 83 13.26 -4.85 -21.26
CA TRP A 83 13.67 -6.03 -20.50
C TRP A 83 12.50 -6.81 -19.88
N ARG A 84 11.31 -6.23 -19.89
CA ARG A 84 10.08 -6.91 -19.49
C ARG A 84 9.17 -7.06 -20.73
N ARG A 85 8.57 -8.24 -20.86
CA ARG A 85 7.72 -8.55 -22.01
C ARG A 85 6.49 -7.65 -22.11
N ASP A 86 5.83 -7.42 -20.99
CA ASP A 86 4.67 -6.52 -20.89
C ASP A 86 4.99 -5.09 -21.31
N TRP A 87 6.17 -4.57 -20.96
CA TRP A 87 6.63 -3.27 -21.42
C TRP A 87 6.98 -3.28 -22.92
N ALA A 88 7.71 -4.32 -23.37
CA ALA A 88 8.12 -4.43 -24.77
C ALA A 88 6.95 -4.57 -25.76
N SER A 89 5.83 -5.16 -25.31
CA SER A 89 4.61 -5.30 -26.13
C SER A 89 3.64 -4.12 -26.00
N ASN A 90 3.94 -3.12 -25.18
CA ASN A 90 3.02 -2.03 -24.81
C ASN A 90 1.64 -2.54 -24.32
N ALA A 91 1.65 -3.66 -23.64
CA ALA A 91 0.46 -4.25 -23.02
C ALA A 91 0.80 -4.60 -21.57
N ILE A 92 0.71 -3.59 -20.70
CA ILE A 92 1.08 -3.74 -19.29
C ILE A 92 -0.08 -4.39 -18.56
N HIS A 93 0.13 -5.63 -18.14
CA HIS A 93 -0.89 -6.39 -17.42
C HIS A 93 -0.91 -6.08 -15.92
N ASP A 94 -2.10 -6.20 -15.34
CA ASP A 94 -2.33 -6.08 -13.91
C ASP A 94 -1.50 -7.08 -13.09
N GLN A 95 -0.85 -6.57 -12.04
CA GLN A 95 0.03 -7.33 -11.14
C GLN A 95 -0.72 -8.19 -10.10
N GLY A 96 -2.03 -8.03 -9.97
CA GLY A 96 -2.84 -8.67 -8.92
C GLY A 96 -2.80 -10.20 -8.92
N ALA A 97 -2.53 -10.84 -10.09
CA ALA A 97 -2.50 -12.31 -10.17
C ALA A 97 -1.38 -12.93 -9.34
N VAL A 98 -0.17 -12.35 -9.42
CA VAL A 98 0.99 -12.89 -8.71
C VAL A 98 0.80 -12.73 -7.21
N GLY A 99 0.33 -11.55 -6.78
CA GLY A 99 0.04 -11.28 -5.37
C GLY A 99 -1.02 -12.23 -4.81
N LEU A 100 -2.11 -12.44 -5.53
CA LEU A 100 -3.17 -13.37 -5.13
C LEU A 100 -2.65 -14.81 -5.01
N GLY A 101 -1.82 -15.27 -5.96
CA GLY A 101 -1.24 -16.61 -5.92
C GLY A 101 -0.36 -16.83 -4.70
N VAL A 102 0.54 -15.90 -4.39
CA VAL A 102 1.38 -15.96 -3.19
C VAL A 102 0.53 -15.94 -1.92
N PHE A 103 -0.46 -15.06 -1.86
CA PHE A 103 -1.34 -14.95 -0.71
C PHE A 103 -2.18 -16.22 -0.48
N ALA A 104 -2.66 -16.85 -1.55
CA ALA A 104 -3.38 -18.13 -1.50
C ALA A 104 -2.49 -19.25 -0.96
N ILE A 105 -1.22 -19.33 -1.41
CA ILE A 105 -0.24 -20.31 -0.89
C ILE A 105 -0.05 -20.12 0.61
N VAL A 106 0.14 -18.88 1.08
CA VAL A 106 0.31 -18.57 2.51
C VAL A 106 -0.94 -18.95 3.30
N ALA A 107 -2.14 -18.65 2.81
CA ALA A 107 -3.40 -18.97 3.47
C ALA A 107 -3.60 -20.48 3.60
N ILE A 108 -3.37 -21.25 2.54
CA ILE A 108 -3.47 -22.71 2.53
C ILE A 108 -2.46 -23.31 3.50
N LEU A 109 -1.20 -22.85 3.45
CA LEU A 109 -0.15 -23.32 4.34
C LEU A 109 -0.51 -23.06 5.81
N TRP A 110 -1.01 -21.85 6.11
CA TRP A 110 -1.45 -21.50 7.45
C TRP A 110 -2.57 -22.42 7.96
N CYS A 111 -3.58 -22.68 7.11
CA CYS A 111 -4.65 -23.61 7.45
C CYS A 111 -4.15 -25.03 7.68
N LEU A 112 -3.22 -25.53 6.86
CA LEU A 112 -2.65 -26.87 7.01
C LEU A 112 -1.84 -26.99 8.31
N ILE A 113 -1.01 -25.98 8.63
CA ILE A 113 -0.19 -25.99 9.86
C ILE A 113 -1.06 -25.86 11.11
N SER A 114 -2.14 -25.06 11.05
CA SER A 114 -3.01 -24.83 12.20
C SER A 114 -4.08 -25.90 12.41
N SER A 115 -4.42 -26.67 11.36
CA SER A 115 -5.48 -27.69 11.42
C SER A 115 -5.27 -28.79 12.46
N PRO A 116 -4.05 -29.30 12.76
CA PRO A 116 -3.86 -30.29 13.84
C PRO A 116 -4.37 -29.82 15.19
N LEU A 117 -4.32 -28.52 15.49
CA LEU A 117 -4.83 -27.97 16.74
C LEU A 117 -6.31 -28.26 16.96
N LEU A 118 -7.11 -28.36 15.89
CA LEU A 118 -8.54 -28.69 15.98
C LEU A 118 -8.80 -30.12 16.45
N PHE A 119 -7.85 -31.02 16.21
CA PHE A 119 -7.98 -32.47 16.54
C PHE A 119 -7.28 -32.85 17.82
N VAL A 120 -6.14 -32.22 18.14
CA VAL A 120 -5.35 -32.53 19.35
C VAL A 120 -5.99 -31.94 20.59
N PHE A 121 -6.74 -30.84 20.43
CA PHE A 121 -7.22 -30.09 21.57
C PHE A 121 -8.30 -30.85 22.39
N PRO A 122 -8.14 -30.93 23.71
CA PRO A 122 -9.15 -31.56 24.59
C PRO A 122 -10.30 -30.57 24.82
N TRP A 123 -11.39 -30.70 24.06
CA TRP A 123 -12.58 -29.83 24.18
C TRP A 123 -13.19 -29.80 25.58
N SER A 124 -12.93 -30.83 26.41
CA SER A 124 -13.35 -30.90 27.82
C SER A 124 -12.70 -29.80 28.66
N GLU A 125 -11.47 -29.37 28.33
CA GLU A 125 -10.76 -28.33 29.07
C GLU A 125 -11.30 -26.93 28.86
N VAL A 126 -11.95 -26.66 27.70
CA VAL A 126 -12.58 -25.37 27.42
C VAL A 126 -13.62 -25.00 28.47
N ARG A 127 -14.30 -26.00 29.00
CA ARG A 127 -15.31 -25.81 30.03
C ARG A 127 -14.70 -25.41 31.40
N ASN A 128 -13.49 -25.86 31.66
CA ASN A 128 -12.81 -25.64 32.93
C ASN A 128 -11.90 -24.41 32.91
N SER A 129 -11.43 -23.99 31.71
CA SER A 129 -10.56 -22.86 31.55
C SER A 129 -10.91 -22.10 30.25
N PRO A 130 -11.53 -20.90 30.33
CA PRO A 130 -11.85 -20.09 29.15
C PRO A 130 -10.63 -19.77 28.27
N VAL A 131 -9.46 -19.79 28.88
CA VAL A 131 -8.19 -19.49 28.24
C VAL A 131 -7.75 -20.60 27.28
N ALA A 132 -8.25 -21.80 27.47
CA ALA A 132 -8.04 -22.90 26.53
C ALA A 132 -8.56 -22.63 25.12
N VAL A 133 -9.33 -21.55 24.90
CA VAL A 133 -9.78 -21.11 23.59
C VAL A 133 -8.68 -20.42 22.78
N LEU A 134 -7.62 -19.87 23.40
CA LEU A 134 -6.57 -19.10 22.69
C LEU A 134 -5.88 -19.82 21.52
N PRO A 135 -5.54 -21.12 21.61
CA PRO A 135 -4.97 -21.86 20.48
C PRO A 135 -5.85 -21.83 19.23
N PHE A 136 -7.19 -21.68 19.39
CA PHE A 136 -8.11 -21.58 18.24
C PHE A 136 -8.00 -20.28 17.45
N LEU A 137 -7.31 -19.25 17.96
CA LEU A 137 -6.98 -18.06 17.19
C LEU A 137 -6.14 -18.41 15.95
N PHE A 138 -5.30 -19.45 16.02
CA PHE A 138 -4.48 -19.86 14.87
C PHE A 138 -5.34 -20.37 13.69
N PRO A 139 -6.23 -21.36 13.87
CA PRO A 139 -7.16 -21.75 12.81
C PRO A 139 -8.10 -20.62 12.38
N LEU A 140 -8.54 -19.77 13.30
CA LEU A 140 -9.39 -18.61 12.99
C LEU A 140 -8.70 -17.64 12.02
N ILE A 141 -7.42 -17.34 12.25
CA ILE A 141 -6.62 -16.54 11.31
C ILE A 141 -6.61 -17.22 9.94
N GLY A 142 -6.44 -18.54 9.88
CA GLY A 142 -6.52 -19.29 8.61
C GLY A 142 -7.84 -19.10 7.88
N VAL A 143 -8.95 -19.16 8.60
CA VAL A 143 -10.30 -18.93 8.04
C VAL A 143 -10.41 -17.49 7.49
N VAL A 144 -9.94 -16.49 8.22
CA VAL A 144 -9.93 -15.09 7.78
C VAL A 144 -9.10 -14.92 6.51
N LEU A 145 -7.90 -15.53 6.45
CA LEU A 145 -7.05 -15.51 5.26
C LEU A 145 -7.74 -16.18 4.05
N LEU A 146 -8.42 -17.30 4.25
CA LEU A 146 -9.19 -17.96 3.18
C LEU A 146 -10.36 -17.09 2.68
N ILE A 147 -11.11 -16.47 3.59
CA ILE A 147 -12.18 -15.53 3.20
C ILE A 147 -11.62 -14.39 2.35
N LEU A 148 -10.46 -13.83 2.74
CA LEU A 148 -9.79 -12.78 1.97
C LEU A 148 -9.31 -13.27 0.61
N VAL A 149 -8.76 -14.49 0.51
CA VAL A 149 -8.41 -15.12 -0.78
C VAL A 149 -9.65 -15.29 -1.65
N LEU A 150 -10.76 -15.76 -1.10
CA LEU A 150 -12.02 -15.93 -1.84
C LEU A 150 -12.54 -14.58 -2.34
N TYR A 151 -12.50 -13.54 -1.51
CA TYR A 151 -12.90 -12.18 -1.89
C TYR A 151 -12.06 -11.64 -3.05
N LEU A 152 -10.72 -11.71 -2.95
CA LEU A 152 -9.80 -11.28 -4.01
C LEU A 152 -9.95 -12.13 -5.28
N SER A 153 -10.21 -13.42 -5.13
CA SER A 153 -10.50 -14.31 -6.27
C SER A 153 -11.80 -13.94 -6.95
N ALA A 154 -12.86 -13.65 -6.21
CA ALA A 154 -14.14 -13.20 -6.75
C ALA A 154 -14.00 -11.86 -7.51
N GLN A 155 -13.23 -10.91 -6.95
CA GLN A 155 -12.89 -9.65 -7.61
C GLN A 155 -12.20 -9.91 -8.96
N ARG A 156 -11.20 -10.80 -8.97
CA ARG A 156 -10.49 -11.15 -10.20
C ARG A 156 -11.35 -11.92 -11.20
N MET A 157 -12.21 -12.80 -10.75
CA MET A 157 -13.16 -13.51 -11.63
C MET A 157 -14.17 -12.55 -12.26
N LYS A 158 -14.63 -11.55 -11.52
CA LYS A 158 -15.59 -10.54 -11.98
C LYS A 158 -14.98 -9.60 -13.02
N PHE A 159 -13.75 -9.13 -12.80
CA PHE A 159 -13.13 -8.08 -13.62
C PHE A 159 -12.00 -8.60 -14.53
N GLY A 160 -11.55 -9.83 -14.35
CA GLY A 160 -10.45 -10.39 -15.15
C GLY A 160 -9.13 -9.66 -14.98
N ALA A 161 -8.26 -9.78 -15.99
CA ALA A 161 -7.03 -9.03 -16.09
C ALA A 161 -7.29 -7.75 -16.89
N SER A 162 -6.94 -6.60 -16.30
CA SER A 162 -6.95 -5.32 -17.01
C SER A 162 -5.60 -5.10 -17.69
N VAL A 163 -5.59 -4.33 -18.78
CA VAL A 163 -4.40 -4.00 -19.56
C VAL A 163 -4.28 -2.50 -19.67
N CYS A 164 -3.07 -1.99 -19.44
CA CYS A 164 -2.74 -0.58 -19.63
C CYS A 164 -1.88 -0.42 -20.87
N HIS A 165 -2.30 0.44 -21.79
CA HIS A 165 -1.60 0.85 -22.99
C HIS A 165 -1.10 2.28 -22.82
N ILE A 166 0.12 2.57 -23.28
CA ILE A 166 0.76 3.89 -23.19
C ILE A 166 1.15 4.35 -24.59
N ASP A 167 0.88 5.60 -24.92
CA ASP A 167 1.11 6.12 -26.28
C ASP A 167 2.57 6.06 -26.68
N HIS A 168 3.48 6.38 -25.76
CA HIS A 168 4.92 6.41 -26.03
C HIS A 168 5.73 5.73 -24.94
N MET A 169 6.65 4.85 -25.33
CA MET A 169 7.60 4.18 -24.45
C MET A 169 9.05 4.52 -24.79
N PRO A 170 9.90 4.74 -23.80
CA PRO A 170 9.62 4.80 -22.35
C PRO A 170 8.93 6.11 -21.94
N ILE A 171 8.33 6.12 -20.75
CA ILE A 171 7.87 7.35 -20.12
C ILE A 171 9.10 8.11 -19.61
N VAL A 172 9.20 9.41 -19.91
CA VAL A 172 10.34 10.23 -19.54
C VAL A 172 9.94 11.29 -18.51
N PRO A 173 10.68 11.47 -17.40
CA PRO A 173 10.45 12.57 -16.46
C PRO A 173 10.50 13.92 -17.16
N GLY A 174 9.67 14.88 -16.73
CA GLY A 174 9.55 16.20 -17.33
C GLY A 174 8.59 16.29 -18.52
N ARG A 175 7.91 15.20 -18.87
CA ARG A 175 6.91 15.18 -19.96
C ARG A 175 5.56 14.68 -19.46
N ALA A 176 4.50 15.14 -20.09
CA ALA A 176 3.19 14.54 -19.99
C ALA A 176 3.17 13.24 -20.82
N PHE A 177 2.48 12.23 -20.34
CA PHE A 177 2.21 11.01 -21.09
C PHE A 177 0.72 10.68 -21.03
N HIS A 178 0.24 10.01 -22.04
CA HIS A 178 -1.14 9.60 -22.19
C HIS A 178 -1.20 8.08 -22.29
N GLY A 179 -2.33 7.55 -21.96
CA GLY A 179 -2.58 6.13 -22.08
C GLY A 179 -4.04 5.80 -21.88
N GLU A 180 -4.35 4.54 -22.04
CA GLU A 180 -5.69 3.99 -21.88
C GLU A 180 -5.63 2.69 -21.08
N ILE A 181 -6.62 2.48 -20.23
CA ILE A 181 -6.75 1.24 -19.46
C ILE A 181 -8.00 0.52 -19.90
N ASP A 182 -7.79 -0.69 -20.44
CA ASP A 182 -8.86 -1.59 -20.78
C ASP A 182 -9.29 -2.36 -19.53
N THR A 183 -10.49 -2.07 -19.06
CA THR A 183 -11.09 -2.73 -17.90
C THR A 183 -12.24 -3.62 -18.34
N ARG A 184 -12.58 -4.63 -17.56
CA ARG A 184 -13.81 -5.41 -17.76
C ARG A 184 -14.97 -4.93 -16.90
N VAL A 185 -14.93 -3.69 -16.45
CA VAL A 185 -16.02 -3.05 -15.73
C VAL A 185 -17.13 -2.71 -16.73
N ARG A 186 -18.22 -3.45 -16.71
CA ARG A 186 -19.36 -3.28 -17.65
C ARG A 186 -20.36 -2.23 -17.23
N GLN A 187 -20.45 -1.96 -15.93
CA GLN A 187 -21.35 -0.93 -15.39
C GLN A 187 -20.55 0.32 -15.09
N ALA A 188 -21.01 1.46 -15.56
CA ALA A 188 -20.37 2.74 -15.23
C ALA A 188 -20.36 2.96 -13.70
N PRO A 189 -19.19 3.11 -13.08
CA PRO A 189 -19.12 3.37 -11.66
C PRO A 189 -19.79 4.71 -11.32
N PRO A 190 -20.61 4.82 -10.26
CA PRO A 190 -21.34 6.03 -9.93
C PRO A 190 -20.40 7.23 -9.64
N ASN A 191 -19.22 6.95 -9.11
CA ASN A 191 -18.21 7.94 -8.76
C ASN A 191 -17.06 8.03 -9.78
N GLY A 192 -17.16 7.32 -10.93
CA GLY A 192 -16.10 7.21 -11.92
C GLY A 192 -14.93 6.34 -11.46
N PHE A 193 -13.78 6.50 -12.12
CA PHE A 193 -12.54 5.79 -11.82
C PHE A 193 -11.56 6.73 -11.13
N ASP A 194 -10.98 6.27 -10.01
CA ASP A 194 -9.89 6.94 -9.33
C ASP A 194 -8.55 6.35 -9.79
N LEU A 195 -7.74 7.17 -10.44
CA LEU A 195 -6.40 6.81 -10.91
C LEU A 195 -5.36 7.48 -10.03
N ARG A 196 -4.34 6.70 -9.65
CA ARG A 196 -3.25 7.17 -8.80
C ARG A 196 -1.92 6.70 -9.33
N LEU A 197 -1.07 7.65 -9.73
CA LEU A 197 0.30 7.41 -10.14
C LEU A 197 1.24 7.68 -8.97
N THR A 198 2.07 6.69 -8.61
CA THR A 198 2.95 6.76 -7.42
C THR A 198 4.37 6.37 -7.79
N CYS A 199 5.34 7.22 -7.43
CA CYS A 199 6.77 6.90 -7.42
C CYS A 199 7.17 6.42 -6.03
N VAL A 200 7.72 5.22 -5.93
CA VAL A 200 8.09 4.58 -4.67
C VAL A 200 9.57 4.21 -4.68
N ARG A 201 10.29 4.65 -3.65
CA ARG A 201 11.64 4.18 -3.35
C ARG A 201 11.56 2.99 -2.41
N ARG A 202 12.15 1.87 -2.83
CA ARG A 202 12.30 0.66 -2.02
C ARG A 202 13.73 0.52 -1.59
N VAL A 203 13.94 0.42 -0.28
CA VAL A 203 15.26 0.13 0.31
C VAL A 203 15.18 -1.25 0.94
N SER A 204 15.95 -2.20 0.39
CA SER A 204 16.03 -3.56 0.93
C SER A 204 17.26 -3.66 1.83
N SER A 205 17.04 -3.94 3.11
CA SER A 205 18.07 -4.11 4.13
C SER A 205 18.11 -5.57 4.59
N GLY A 206 18.45 -6.50 3.69
CA GLY A 206 18.61 -7.93 3.98
C GLY A 206 17.37 -8.63 4.57
N LYS A 207 16.83 -8.14 5.68
CA LYS A 207 15.68 -8.72 6.41
C LYS A 207 14.37 -7.93 6.26
N SER A 208 14.43 -6.68 5.81
CA SER A 208 13.26 -5.81 5.66
C SER A 208 13.33 -4.99 4.38
N THR A 209 12.18 -4.73 3.79
CA THR A 209 12.03 -3.80 2.66
C THR A 209 11.18 -2.64 3.14
N ASN A 210 11.76 -1.43 3.13
CA ASN A 210 11.05 -0.21 3.43
C ASN A 210 10.66 0.48 2.12
N GLU A 211 9.39 0.83 1.99
CA GLU A 211 8.88 1.61 0.88
C GLU A 211 8.60 3.05 1.33
N THR A 212 9.12 4.01 0.58
CA THR A 212 8.88 5.44 0.81
C THR A 212 8.30 6.04 -0.46
N ILE A 213 7.16 6.69 -0.38
CA ILE A 213 6.57 7.41 -1.50
C ILE A 213 7.38 8.69 -1.71
N LEU A 214 7.93 8.86 -2.92
CA LEU A 214 8.69 10.06 -3.31
C LEU A 214 7.77 11.09 -3.95
N TRP A 215 6.83 10.63 -4.76
CA TRP A 215 5.88 11.47 -5.47
C TRP A 215 4.60 10.70 -5.74
N GLN A 216 3.47 11.38 -5.73
CA GLN A 216 2.18 10.83 -6.06
C GLN A 216 1.29 11.90 -6.70
N ASP A 217 0.53 11.50 -7.70
CA ASP A 217 -0.53 12.30 -8.30
C ASP A 217 -1.78 11.45 -8.51
N SER A 218 -2.95 12.08 -8.55
CA SER A 218 -4.22 11.38 -8.67
C SER A 218 -5.17 12.12 -9.58
N GLN A 219 -5.93 11.37 -10.37
CA GLN A 219 -6.97 11.87 -11.26
C GLN A 219 -8.26 11.10 -11.03
N LYS A 220 -9.37 11.78 -11.18
CA LYS A 220 -10.69 11.17 -11.16
C LYS A 220 -11.31 11.28 -12.56
N ILE A 221 -11.60 10.14 -13.17
CA ILE A 221 -12.17 10.06 -14.51
C ILE A 221 -13.65 9.70 -14.37
N ALA A 222 -14.51 10.69 -14.58
CA ALA A 222 -15.96 10.51 -14.49
C ALA A 222 -16.57 9.82 -15.71
N LEU A 223 -15.97 10.05 -16.90
CA LEU A 223 -16.45 9.50 -18.17
C LEU A 223 -15.43 8.52 -18.73
N ALA A 224 -15.72 7.23 -18.60
CA ALA A 224 -15.03 6.19 -19.33
C ALA A 224 -15.86 5.83 -20.57
N THR A 225 -15.21 5.50 -21.67
CA THR A 225 -15.91 5.07 -22.89
C THR A 225 -16.39 3.64 -22.72
N PRO A 226 -17.72 3.37 -22.79
CA PRO A 226 -18.21 2.00 -22.70
C PRO A 226 -17.78 1.21 -23.93
N GLY A 227 -17.09 0.08 -23.70
CA GLY A 227 -16.76 -0.89 -24.71
C GLY A 227 -17.62 -2.15 -24.56
N TYR A 228 -17.60 -3.01 -25.58
CA TYR A 228 -18.36 -4.27 -25.58
C TYR A 228 -17.89 -5.23 -24.45
N GLU A 229 -16.61 -5.27 -24.18
CA GLU A 229 -16.00 -6.12 -23.14
C GLU A 229 -15.86 -5.43 -21.77
N GLY A 230 -15.98 -4.11 -21.71
CA GLY A 230 -15.79 -3.30 -20.49
C GLY A 230 -15.64 -1.82 -20.77
N ALA A 231 -15.05 -1.08 -19.85
CA ALA A 231 -14.84 0.34 -19.99
C ALA A 231 -13.37 0.66 -20.36
N HIS A 232 -13.18 1.55 -21.33
CA HIS A 232 -11.91 2.14 -21.68
C HIS A 232 -11.73 3.43 -20.89
N VAL A 233 -10.67 3.51 -20.10
CA VAL A 233 -10.38 4.62 -19.20
C VAL A 233 -9.17 5.39 -19.69
N PRO A 234 -9.36 6.48 -20.45
CA PRO A 234 -8.26 7.32 -20.90
C PRO A 234 -7.68 8.11 -19.72
N PHE A 235 -6.36 8.29 -19.69
CA PHE A 235 -5.68 9.07 -18.66
C PHE A 235 -4.49 9.86 -19.22
N SER A 236 -4.10 10.90 -18.47
CA SER A 236 -2.93 11.72 -18.77
C SER A 236 -2.28 12.17 -17.48
N PHE A 237 -0.99 11.90 -17.31
CA PHE A 237 -0.21 12.38 -16.17
C PHE A 237 1.02 13.15 -16.64
N ALA A 238 1.37 14.20 -15.89
CA ALA A 238 2.62 14.94 -16.06
C ALA A 238 3.59 14.54 -14.95
N ILE A 239 4.74 13.97 -15.33
CA ILE A 239 5.78 13.60 -14.37
C ILE A 239 6.73 14.80 -14.22
N PRO A 240 7.03 15.25 -12.98
CA PRO A 240 8.00 16.32 -12.74
C PRO A 240 9.38 15.97 -13.31
N ALA A 241 10.10 16.99 -13.77
CA ALA A 241 11.43 16.79 -14.38
C ALA A 241 12.49 16.31 -13.38
N ASP A 242 12.30 16.61 -12.10
CA ASP A 242 13.14 16.20 -10.97
C ASP A 242 12.73 14.85 -10.38
N ALA A 243 11.70 14.20 -10.94
CA ALA A 243 11.26 12.90 -10.46
C ALA A 243 12.28 11.80 -10.76
N GLU A 244 12.49 10.90 -9.79
CA GLU A 244 13.47 9.83 -9.91
C GLU A 244 13.02 8.75 -10.91
N PRO A 245 13.78 8.49 -11.99
CA PRO A 245 13.48 7.41 -12.92
C PRO A 245 13.83 6.03 -12.32
N ILE A 246 13.36 4.97 -12.97
CA ILE A 246 13.74 3.60 -12.63
C ILE A 246 15.24 3.43 -12.88
N GLN A 247 15.94 2.98 -11.85
CA GLN A 247 17.38 2.71 -11.92
C GLN A 247 17.62 1.25 -12.31
N THR A 248 18.50 1.04 -13.27
CA THR A 248 18.87 -0.30 -13.75
C THR A 248 20.01 -0.94 -12.95
N THR A 249 20.61 -0.17 -12.06
CA THR A 249 21.76 -0.63 -11.24
C THR A 249 21.26 -1.57 -10.13
N LEU A 250 21.92 -2.72 -10.01
CA LEU A 250 21.68 -3.67 -8.93
C LEU A 250 22.22 -3.10 -7.61
N GLY A 251 21.32 -2.57 -6.80
CA GLY A 251 21.62 -2.04 -5.48
C GLY A 251 20.55 -2.43 -4.46
N SER A 252 20.76 -2.07 -3.21
CA SER A 252 19.76 -2.24 -2.14
C SER A 252 18.57 -1.29 -2.28
N THR A 253 18.70 -0.29 -3.15
CA THR A 253 17.66 0.72 -3.40
C THR A 253 17.13 0.55 -4.82
N SER A 254 15.81 0.57 -4.98
CA SER A 254 15.13 0.54 -6.28
C SER A 254 13.98 1.54 -6.32
N ILE A 255 13.76 2.12 -7.50
CA ILE A 255 12.64 3.01 -7.78
C ILE A 255 11.60 2.22 -8.58
N ALA A 256 10.33 2.35 -8.21
CA ALA A 256 9.20 1.76 -8.93
C ALA A 256 8.12 2.81 -9.16
N TRP A 257 7.52 2.79 -10.34
CA TRP A 257 6.39 3.62 -10.71
C TRP A 257 5.16 2.75 -10.85
N ARG A 258 4.12 3.07 -10.10
CA ARG A 258 2.87 2.30 -10.08
C ARG A 258 1.70 3.19 -10.42
N LEU A 259 0.90 2.74 -11.37
CA LEU A 259 -0.42 3.30 -11.66
C LEU A 259 -1.46 2.36 -11.05
N GLN A 260 -2.18 2.86 -10.06
CA GLN A 260 -3.32 2.17 -9.45
C GLN A 260 -4.61 2.76 -9.98
N VAL A 261 -5.55 1.91 -10.31
CA VAL A 261 -6.89 2.29 -10.75
C VAL A 261 -7.90 1.60 -9.87
N SER A 262 -8.88 2.34 -9.38
CA SER A 262 -9.96 1.81 -8.54
C SER A 262 -11.30 2.42 -8.91
N ALA A 263 -12.37 1.68 -8.69
CA ALA A 263 -13.74 2.16 -8.86
C ALA A 263 -14.69 1.43 -7.92
N GLU A 264 -15.61 2.17 -7.33
CA GLU A 264 -16.70 1.60 -6.53
C GLU A 264 -17.74 1.01 -7.48
N VAL A 265 -17.96 -0.31 -7.37
CA VAL A 265 -18.90 -1.05 -8.21
C VAL A 265 -19.77 -1.92 -7.32
N PRO A 266 -21.09 -2.04 -7.59
CA PRO A 266 -21.97 -2.86 -6.77
C PRO A 266 -21.44 -4.27 -6.52
N GLY A 267 -21.35 -4.65 -5.25
CA GLY A 267 -20.91 -5.96 -4.76
C GLY A 267 -19.43 -6.01 -4.41
N VAL A 268 -18.54 -5.97 -5.39
CA VAL A 268 -17.09 -6.04 -5.18
C VAL A 268 -16.42 -4.93 -5.97
N ASP A 269 -15.63 -4.10 -5.30
CA ASP A 269 -14.94 -2.97 -5.91
C ASP A 269 -13.88 -3.41 -6.91
N TYR A 270 -13.70 -2.59 -7.95
CA TYR A 270 -12.65 -2.77 -8.93
C TYR A 270 -11.33 -2.16 -8.43
N SER A 271 -10.23 -2.89 -8.59
CA SER A 271 -8.88 -2.39 -8.33
C SER A 271 -7.86 -3.13 -9.19
N SER A 272 -7.01 -2.38 -9.87
CA SER A 272 -5.88 -2.91 -10.68
C SER A 272 -4.65 -2.05 -10.47
N THR A 273 -3.46 -2.66 -10.57
CA THR A 273 -2.17 -1.99 -10.39
C THR A 273 -1.21 -2.36 -11.50
N PHE A 274 -0.59 -1.35 -12.11
CA PHE A 274 0.33 -1.48 -13.24
C PHE A 274 1.68 -0.88 -12.89
N ASP A 275 2.77 -1.60 -13.21
CA ASP A 275 4.13 -1.06 -13.10
C ASP A 275 4.51 -0.36 -14.40
N LEU A 276 4.79 0.94 -14.33
CA LEU A 276 5.08 1.77 -15.49
C LEU A 276 6.58 1.90 -15.76
N PRO A 277 7.03 1.90 -17.04
CA PRO A 277 8.44 2.02 -17.44
C PRO A 277 8.88 3.48 -17.52
N VAL A 278 9.16 4.11 -16.38
CA VAL A 278 9.67 5.49 -16.31
C VAL A 278 11.20 5.47 -16.30
N PHE A 279 11.85 5.89 -17.38
CA PHE A 279 13.29 5.88 -17.55
C PHE A 279 13.83 7.22 -18.02
N ALA A 280 15.04 7.55 -17.60
CA ALA A 280 15.76 8.67 -18.19
C ALA A 280 16.30 8.24 -19.57
N THR A 281 15.86 8.90 -20.62
CA THR A 281 16.49 8.83 -21.94
C THR A 281 17.47 9.99 -22.04
N GLY A 282 18.67 9.76 -22.58
CA GLY A 282 19.68 10.82 -22.71
C GLY A 282 19.31 11.99 -23.64
N GLU A 283 18.08 11.99 -24.15
CA GLU A 283 17.51 13.12 -24.86
C GLU A 283 17.34 14.30 -23.90
N LYS A 284 17.88 15.48 -24.29
CA LYS A 284 17.62 16.71 -23.57
C LYS A 284 16.11 16.87 -23.44
N THR A 285 15.62 16.86 -22.22
CA THR A 285 14.22 17.09 -21.92
C THR A 285 13.85 18.47 -22.47
N VAL A 286 13.20 18.51 -23.62
CA VAL A 286 12.43 19.68 -23.98
C VAL A 286 11.31 19.68 -22.95
N VAL A 287 11.42 20.57 -21.97
CA VAL A 287 10.34 20.80 -21.02
C VAL A 287 9.19 21.33 -21.87
N GLU A 288 8.34 20.41 -22.37
CA GLU A 288 7.04 20.86 -22.82
C GLU A 288 6.45 21.58 -21.62
N PRO A 289 6.01 22.83 -21.80
CA PRO A 289 5.40 23.54 -20.71
C PRO A 289 4.29 22.62 -20.21
N VAL A 290 4.50 22.03 -19.02
CA VAL A 290 3.43 21.42 -18.26
C VAL A 290 2.32 22.45 -18.34
N TRP A 291 1.19 22.08 -18.91
CA TRP A 291 0.00 22.92 -18.94
C TRP A 291 -0.01 23.69 -17.63
N PRO A 292 -0.07 25.05 -17.66
CA PRO A 292 0.09 25.83 -16.44
C PRO A 292 -0.79 25.17 -15.41
N ALA A 293 -0.20 24.79 -14.28
CA ALA A 293 -0.93 24.11 -13.22
C ALA A 293 -2.23 24.90 -13.07
N PRO A 294 -3.41 24.28 -13.22
CA PRO A 294 -4.66 25.01 -13.38
C PRO A 294 -4.70 26.05 -12.30
N GLU A 295 -4.79 27.35 -12.74
CA GLU A 295 -4.70 28.49 -11.85
C GLU A 295 -5.60 28.19 -10.66
N ILE A 296 -5.00 28.08 -9.47
CA ILE A 296 -5.69 27.58 -8.29
C ILE A 296 -6.78 28.59 -7.95
N ASP A 297 -7.96 28.40 -8.49
CA ASP A 297 -9.13 29.24 -8.18
C ASP A 297 -9.61 28.90 -6.77
N LEU A 298 -9.01 29.60 -5.80
CA LEU A 298 -9.37 29.47 -4.39
C LEU A 298 -10.82 29.83 -4.12
N SER A 299 -11.50 30.54 -5.05
CA SER A 299 -12.90 30.97 -4.86
C SER A 299 -13.88 29.81 -5.11
N ARG A 300 -13.49 28.86 -5.96
CA ARG A 300 -14.30 27.70 -6.32
C ARG A 300 -13.87 26.40 -5.63
N TRP A 301 -12.80 26.46 -4.82
CA TRP A 301 -12.35 25.27 -4.12
C TRP A 301 -13.28 24.91 -2.98
N THR A 302 -13.83 23.73 -3.05
CA THR A 302 -14.50 23.05 -1.94
C THR A 302 -13.63 21.87 -1.52
N PRO A 303 -13.23 21.78 -0.23
CA PRO A 303 -12.48 20.62 0.26
C PRO A 303 -13.24 19.33 -0.03
N ASP A 304 -12.48 18.26 -0.31
CA ASP A 304 -13.06 16.94 -0.39
C ASP A 304 -13.75 16.62 0.94
N PRO A 305 -15.00 16.15 0.95
CA PRO A 305 -15.71 15.78 2.18
C PRO A 305 -14.94 14.78 3.05
N GLU A 306 -14.11 13.92 2.41
CA GLU A 306 -13.27 12.96 3.11
C GLU A 306 -12.02 13.58 3.75
N SER A 307 -11.60 14.77 3.33
CA SER A 307 -10.40 15.44 3.86
C SER A 307 -10.62 16.11 5.22
N HIS A 308 -11.89 16.23 5.66
CA HIS A 308 -12.28 16.86 6.93
C HIS A 308 -11.67 18.25 7.16
N ILE A 309 -11.56 19.03 6.10
CA ILE A 309 -11.07 20.41 6.15
C ILE A 309 -12.27 21.34 6.30
N ALA A 310 -12.25 22.14 7.35
CA ALA A 310 -13.23 23.21 7.56
C ALA A 310 -12.53 24.57 7.50
N ILE A 311 -13.15 25.53 6.82
CA ILE A 311 -12.62 26.88 6.64
C ILE A 311 -13.63 27.86 7.16
N THR A 312 -13.22 28.71 8.07
CA THR A 312 -14.03 29.75 8.67
C THR A 312 -13.33 31.11 8.48
N PRO A 313 -13.96 32.10 7.84
CA PRO A 313 -13.39 33.42 7.72
C PRO A 313 -13.26 34.09 9.10
N LEU A 314 -12.11 34.74 9.33
CA LEU A 314 -11.87 35.52 10.55
C LEU A 314 -12.39 36.95 10.40
N PRO A 315 -12.88 37.59 11.49
CA PRO A 315 -13.27 38.98 11.47
C PRO A 315 -12.13 39.94 11.08
N THR A 316 -10.88 39.53 11.28
CA THR A 316 -9.66 40.27 10.94
C THR A 316 -9.31 40.24 9.44
N GLY A 317 -10.13 39.59 8.61
CA GLY A 317 -9.89 39.48 7.16
C GLY A 317 -8.97 38.34 6.74
N GLY A 318 -8.72 37.37 7.62
CA GLY A 318 -8.01 36.14 7.36
C GLY A 318 -8.91 34.91 7.41
N ASP A 319 -8.30 33.73 7.48
CA ASP A 319 -8.99 32.44 7.53
C ASP A 319 -8.53 31.60 8.73
N GLU A 320 -9.49 30.93 9.37
CA GLU A 320 -9.23 29.80 10.26
C GLU A 320 -9.47 28.50 9.48
N ILE A 321 -8.42 27.70 9.31
CA ILE A 321 -8.47 26.41 8.63
C ILE A 321 -8.28 25.31 9.66
N THR A 322 -9.26 24.45 9.80
CA THR A 322 -9.19 23.28 10.68
C THR A 322 -9.08 22.02 9.83
N VAL A 323 -8.02 21.23 10.05
CA VAL A 323 -7.83 19.92 9.44
C VAL A 323 -8.15 18.87 10.49
N GLY A 324 -9.19 18.11 10.24
CA GLY A 324 -9.66 17.03 11.11
C GLY A 324 -8.80 15.78 10.99
N PRO A 325 -8.98 14.83 11.91
CA PRO A 325 -8.24 13.58 11.89
C PRO A 325 -8.73 12.65 10.77
N ALA A 326 -7.84 11.77 10.31
CA ALA A 326 -8.19 10.73 9.34
C ALA A 326 -9.28 9.79 9.90
N THR A 327 -10.33 9.51 9.10
CA THR A 327 -11.42 8.62 9.50
C THR A 327 -11.25 7.19 8.99
N LYS A 328 -10.60 7.03 7.84
CA LYS A 328 -10.35 5.71 7.21
C LYS A 328 -9.43 4.87 8.10
N GLY A 329 -9.83 3.61 8.37
CA GLY A 329 -9.03 2.66 9.16
C GLY A 329 -9.21 2.70 10.68
N ARG A 330 -9.99 3.64 11.24
CA ARG A 330 -10.24 3.73 12.70
C ARG A 330 -10.79 2.44 13.28
N PHE A 331 -11.79 1.86 12.63
CA PHE A 331 -12.39 0.61 13.10
C PHE A 331 -11.37 -0.53 13.15
N GLY A 332 -10.55 -0.68 12.11
CA GLY A 332 -9.47 -1.69 12.08
C GLY A 332 -8.45 -1.49 13.19
N PHE A 333 -8.08 -0.23 13.48
CA PHE A 333 -7.15 0.07 14.56
C PHE A 333 -7.74 -0.22 15.95
N ILE A 334 -9.00 0.14 16.18
CA ILE A 334 -9.70 -0.17 17.45
C ILE A 334 -9.80 -1.69 17.63
N LEU A 335 -10.24 -2.40 16.60
CA LEU A 335 -10.35 -3.87 16.63
C LEU A 335 -8.99 -4.52 16.92
N PHE A 336 -7.93 -4.08 16.23
CA PHE A 336 -6.58 -4.54 16.47
C PHE A 336 -6.16 -4.30 17.93
N SER A 337 -6.42 -3.11 18.48
CA SER A 337 -6.06 -2.77 19.85
C SER A 337 -6.80 -3.63 20.87
N VAL A 338 -8.09 -3.88 20.65
CA VAL A 338 -8.92 -4.76 21.52
C VAL A 338 -8.37 -6.18 21.51
N ILE A 339 -8.06 -6.72 20.32
CA ILE A 339 -7.48 -8.07 20.18
C ILE A 339 -6.11 -8.13 20.87
N TRP A 340 -5.24 -7.14 20.61
CA TRP A 340 -3.89 -7.09 21.18
C TRP A 340 -3.92 -7.11 22.72
N TYR A 341 -4.71 -6.24 23.34
CA TYR A 341 -4.82 -6.20 24.79
C TYR A 341 -5.59 -7.39 25.36
N GLY A 342 -6.55 -7.95 24.62
CA GLY A 342 -7.21 -9.22 24.96
C GLY A 342 -6.20 -10.36 25.08
N VAL A 343 -5.25 -10.46 24.15
CA VAL A 343 -4.16 -11.45 24.21
C VAL A 343 -3.26 -11.21 25.42
N ILE A 344 -2.91 -9.95 25.74
CA ILE A 344 -2.09 -9.64 26.93
C ILE A 344 -2.78 -10.05 28.23
N VAL A 345 -4.08 -9.72 28.37
CA VAL A 345 -4.88 -10.14 29.54
C VAL A 345 -4.92 -11.66 29.64
N ALA A 346 -5.09 -12.34 28.51
CA ALA A 346 -5.08 -13.77 28.45
C ALA A 346 -3.71 -14.37 28.85
N MET A 347 -2.59 -13.77 28.45
CA MET A 347 -1.25 -14.20 28.89
C MET A 347 -1.09 -14.09 30.39
N PHE A 348 -1.62 -13.04 31.04
CA PHE A 348 -1.63 -12.93 32.51
C PHE A 348 -2.49 -13.99 33.14
N ALA A 349 -3.69 -14.25 32.62
CA ALA A 349 -4.61 -15.25 33.15
C ALA A 349 -4.09 -16.70 33.02
N LEU A 350 -3.27 -16.97 31.98
CA LEU A 350 -2.59 -18.23 31.71
C LEU A 350 -1.37 -18.50 32.61
N GLY A 351 -0.97 -17.51 33.41
CA GLY A 351 0.25 -17.64 34.21
C GLY A 351 1.53 -17.59 33.37
N ALA A 352 1.50 -16.96 32.17
CA ALA A 352 2.70 -16.73 31.38
C ALA A 352 3.72 -15.95 32.23
N PRO A 353 5.06 -16.18 32.04
CA PRO A 353 6.06 -15.42 32.74
C PRO A 353 5.81 -13.93 32.61
N ARG A 354 5.72 -13.19 33.70
CA ARG A 354 5.26 -11.79 33.78
C ARG A 354 6.01 -10.84 32.85
N PHE A 355 7.24 -11.19 32.49
CA PHE A 355 8.04 -10.41 31.53
C PHE A 355 7.33 -10.27 30.16
N PHE A 356 6.73 -11.34 29.63
CA PHE A 356 6.11 -11.31 28.32
C PHE A 356 4.90 -10.36 28.23
N PRO A 357 3.87 -10.50 29.08
CA PRO A 357 2.71 -9.62 29.00
C PRO A 357 3.06 -8.17 29.33
N ILE A 358 4.04 -7.91 30.22
CA ILE A 358 4.50 -6.54 30.48
C ILE A 358 5.21 -5.97 29.25
N PHE A 359 6.12 -6.71 28.63
CA PHE A 359 6.84 -6.29 27.43
C PHE A 359 5.89 -6.00 26.24
N PHE A 360 4.98 -6.94 25.96
CA PHE A 360 3.97 -6.74 24.91
C PHE A 360 2.97 -5.64 25.26
N GLY A 361 2.66 -5.44 26.54
CA GLY A 361 1.82 -4.34 27.03
C GLY A 361 2.44 -2.97 26.77
N LEU A 362 3.75 -2.82 27.01
CA LEU A 362 4.48 -1.59 26.71
C LEU A 362 4.53 -1.31 25.22
N ILE A 363 4.80 -2.31 24.39
CA ILE A 363 4.74 -2.17 22.92
C ILE A 363 3.35 -1.74 22.49
N GLY A 364 2.30 -2.42 23.00
CA GLY A 364 0.91 -2.08 22.72
C GLY A 364 0.57 -0.65 23.11
N LEU A 365 1.07 -0.18 24.26
CA LEU A 365 0.87 1.20 24.71
C LEU A 365 1.45 2.22 23.71
N ILE A 366 2.66 1.99 23.22
CA ILE A 366 3.29 2.85 22.19
C ILE A 366 2.43 2.86 20.91
N ILE A 367 2.00 1.68 20.44
CA ILE A 367 1.16 1.57 19.25
C ILE A 367 -0.15 2.34 19.44
N VAL A 368 -0.78 2.19 20.59
CA VAL A 368 -2.05 2.88 20.91
C VAL A 368 -1.85 4.39 20.99
N LEU A 369 -0.78 4.88 21.62
CA LEU A 369 -0.49 6.31 21.70
C LEU A 369 -0.27 6.94 20.31
N VAL A 370 0.48 6.26 19.44
CA VAL A 370 0.69 6.69 18.05
C VAL A 370 -0.63 6.66 17.26
N GLY A 371 -1.43 5.62 17.45
CA GLY A 371 -2.73 5.50 16.81
C GLY A 371 -3.74 6.55 17.28
N PHE A 372 -3.70 6.94 18.55
CA PHE A 372 -4.52 8.03 19.08
C PHE A 372 -4.13 9.38 18.46
N ASP A 373 -2.84 9.67 18.27
CA ASP A 373 -2.41 10.90 17.56
C ASP A 373 -3.01 10.93 16.14
N TRP A 374 -2.97 9.82 15.44
CA TRP A 374 -3.54 9.70 14.12
C TRP A 374 -5.08 9.81 14.10
N MET A 375 -5.77 9.24 15.11
CA MET A 375 -7.24 9.20 15.18
C MET A 375 -7.87 10.49 15.72
N LEU A 376 -7.19 11.21 16.61
CA LEU A 376 -7.74 12.33 17.36
C LEU A 376 -7.01 13.66 17.10
N GLY A 377 -5.81 13.59 16.51
CA GLY A 377 -5.01 14.77 16.21
C GLY A 377 -5.75 15.73 15.28
N ARG A 378 -5.84 16.99 15.66
CA ARG A 378 -6.42 18.07 14.86
C ARG A 378 -5.39 19.18 14.68
N SER A 379 -5.33 19.73 13.48
CA SER A 379 -4.53 20.91 13.19
C SER A 379 -5.44 22.09 12.92
N ARG A 380 -5.17 23.22 13.57
CA ARG A 380 -5.91 24.49 13.39
C ARG A 380 -4.89 25.55 13.01
N ILE A 381 -5.12 26.20 11.89
CA ILE A 381 -4.30 27.26 11.34
C ILE A 381 -5.14 28.53 11.36
N ARG A 382 -4.73 29.56 12.07
CA ARG A 382 -5.29 30.90 11.96
C ARG A 382 -4.29 31.78 11.25
N ALA A 383 -4.66 32.28 10.12
CA ALA A 383 -3.81 33.09 9.28
C ALA A 383 -4.46 34.43 8.97
N ASP A 384 -3.84 35.52 9.32
CA ASP A 384 -4.17 36.87 8.92
C ASP A 384 -2.89 37.67 8.59
N ARG A 385 -3.02 38.93 8.20
CA ARG A 385 -1.87 39.76 7.84
C ARG A 385 -0.95 40.13 9.00
N GLN A 386 -1.41 39.93 10.24
CA GLN A 386 -0.66 40.31 11.45
C GLN A 386 -0.09 39.11 12.17
N THR A 387 -0.81 37.99 12.17
CA THR A 387 -0.47 36.80 12.94
C THR A 387 -0.71 35.51 12.14
N LEU A 388 0.20 34.55 12.32
CA LEU A 388 0.01 33.17 11.89
C LEU A 388 0.10 32.28 13.15
N SER A 389 -1.03 31.75 13.58
CA SER A 389 -1.10 30.87 14.73
C SER A 389 -1.33 29.43 14.30
N LEU A 390 -0.42 28.55 14.67
CA LEU A 390 -0.45 27.12 14.39
C LEU A 390 -0.75 26.36 15.66
N LEU A 391 -1.89 25.72 15.75
CA LEU A 391 -2.29 24.89 16.89
C LEU A 391 -2.44 23.46 16.43
N ARG A 392 -1.65 22.56 16.99
CA ARG A 392 -1.87 21.14 16.87
C ARG A 392 -2.31 20.57 18.20
N THR A 393 -3.46 19.92 18.24
CA THR A 393 -3.96 19.25 19.43
C THR A 393 -3.71 17.75 19.36
N TRP A 394 -3.15 17.20 20.43
CA TRP A 394 -3.01 15.77 20.67
C TRP A 394 -3.87 15.41 21.88
N ILE A 395 -4.89 14.55 21.66
CA ILE A 395 -5.87 14.20 22.71
C ILE A 395 -6.48 15.43 23.40
N GLY A 396 -6.70 16.51 22.62
CA GLY A 396 -7.25 17.78 23.16
C GLY A 396 -6.20 18.72 23.78
N PHE A 397 -4.96 18.27 23.96
CA PHE A 397 -3.87 19.08 24.49
C PHE A 397 -3.02 19.65 23.36
N GLY A 398 -2.63 20.90 23.45
CA GLY A 398 -1.75 21.57 22.49
C GLY A 398 -1.58 23.04 22.87
N SER A 399 -0.45 23.61 22.56
CA SER A 399 -0.19 25.03 22.67
C SER A 399 -0.06 25.68 21.30
N PRO A 400 -0.66 26.85 21.07
CA PRO A 400 -0.51 27.55 19.82
C PRO A 400 0.92 28.06 19.65
N HIS A 401 1.46 27.92 18.43
CA HIS A 401 2.70 28.55 18.00
C HIS A 401 2.33 29.78 17.19
N GLU A 402 2.64 30.96 17.71
CA GLU A 402 2.41 32.21 17.02
C GLU A 402 3.68 32.62 16.26
N LEU A 403 3.53 32.84 14.98
CA LEU A 403 4.60 33.21 14.06
C LEU A 403 4.26 34.56 13.41
N PRO A 404 5.16 35.54 13.44
CA PRO A 404 4.96 36.76 12.68
C PRO A 404 4.99 36.42 11.16
N PRO A 405 4.01 36.85 10.35
CA PRO A 405 3.99 36.60 8.92
C PRO A 405 5.26 37.01 8.17
N ARG A 406 5.92 38.08 8.64
CA ARG A 406 7.20 38.59 8.07
C ARG A 406 8.35 37.59 8.17
N ASP A 407 8.32 36.67 9.13
CA ASP A 407 9.38 35.69 9.36
C ASP A 407 9.13 34.41 8.50
N VAL A 408 7.97 34.31 7.85
CA VAL A 408 7.62 33.17 7.00
C VAL A 408 8.27 33.34 5.64
N THR A 409 9.20 32.45 5.30
CA THR A 409 9.93 32.48 4.02
C THR A 409 9.20 31.67 2.92
N ALA A 410 8.58 30.56 3.30
CA ALA A 410 7.84 29.72 2.37
C ALA A 410 6.78 28.86 3.09
N ILE A 411 5.74 28.49 2.37
CA ILE A 411 4.78 27.48 2.80
C ILE A 411 4.74 26.40 1.73
N THR A 412 5.11 25.19 2.09
CA THR A 412 5.24 24.05 1.16
C THR A 412 4.38 22.87 1.61
N THR A 413 4.10 21.98 0.69
CA THR A 413 3.53 20.68 1.00
C THR A 413 4.62 19.61 0.91
N SER A 414 4.60 18.66 1.82
CA SER A 414 5.51 17.52 1.81
C SER A 414 4.75 16.23 2.11
N ILE A 415 5.29 15.10 1.66
CA ILE A 415 4.70 13.80 2.00
C ILE A 415 5.05 13.51 3.46
N GLY A 416 4.03 13.50 4.33
CA GLY A 416 4.16 13.24 5.76
C GLY A 416 4.16 11.75 6.11
N GLY A 417 3.79 10.88 5.15
CA GLY A 417 3.74 9.44 5.31
C GLY A 417 2.87 8.77 4.26
N SER A 418 2.58 7.49 4.45
CA SER A 418 1.64 6.77 3.60
C SER A 418 0.69 5.91 4.42
N GLN A 419 -0.55 5.83 3.97
CA GLN A 419 -1.58 4.99 4.55
C GLN A 419 -2.13 4.07 3.46
N ASN A 420 -1.93 2.77 3.60
CA ASN A 420 -2.36 1.77 2.59
C ASN A 420 -1.87 2.09 1.16
N GLY A 421 -0.62 2.58 1.02
CA GLY A 421 -0.07 2.98 -0.29
C GLY A 421 -0.56 4.33 -0.80
N VAL A 422 -1.40 5.05 -0.04
CA VAL A 422 -1.84 6.42 -0.33
C VAL A 422 -0.94 7.39 0.43
N ALA A 423 -0.35 8.36 -0.26
CA ALA A 423 0.41 9.42 0.39
C ALA A 423 -0.54 10.32 1.20
N VAL A 424 -0.11 10.68 2.40
CA VAL A 424 -0.70 11.76 3.18
C VAL A 424 0.26 12.92 3.21
N TYR A 425 -0.28 14.13 3.16
CA TYR A 425 0.50 15.34 2.96
C TYR A 425 0.49 16.18 4.22
N ASP A 426 1.65 16.76 4.52
CA ASP A 426 1.81 17.75 5.57
C ASP A 426 1.99 19.14 4.94
N VAL A 427 1.37 20.15 5.51
CA VAL A 427 1.60 21.56 5.17
C VAL A 427 2.64 22.10 6.12
N VAL A 428 3.77 22.56 5.59
CA VAL A 428 4.94 22.99 6.35
C VAL A 428 5.19 24.47 6.10
N VAL A 429 5.33 25.21 7.19
CA VAL A 429 5.70 26.63 7.23
C VAL A 429 7.20 26.75 7.51
N HIS A 430 7.91 27.43 6.65
CA HIS A 430 9.34 27.69 6.77
C HIS A 430 9.56 29.10 7.33
N CYS A 431 10.35 29.19 8.40
CA CYS A 431 10.77 30.45 9.01
C CYS A 431 12.30 30.44 9.12
N GLY A 432 13.00 30.93 8.09
CA GLY A 432 14.44 30.76 7.97
C GLY A 432 14.81 29.26 7.91
N GLU A 433 15.66 28.81 8.84
CA GLU A 433 16.06 27.41 8.96
C GLU A 433 15.03 26.52 9.70
N LYS A 434 14.10 27.12 10.43
CA LYS A 434 13.10 26.39 11.22
C LYS A 434 11.90 26.00 10.37
N LYS A 435 11.40 24.78 10.61
CA LYS A 435 10.22 24.24 9.93
C LYS A 435 9.14 23.93 10.96
N PHE A 436 7.93 24.42 10.70
CA PHE A 436 6.76 24.18 11.55
C PHE A 436 5.70 23.46 10.73
N THR A 437 5.20 22.34 11.25
CA THR A 437 4.11 21.64 10.59
C THR A 437 2.77 22.30 10.95
N ALA A 438 2.16 22.95 9.97
CA ALA A 438 0.88 23.64 10.12
C ALA A 438 -0.32 22.68 10.09
N ALA A 439 -0.31 21.72 9.16
CA ALA A 439 -1.32 20.67 9.10
C ALA A 439 -0.65 19.33 8.83
N LYS A 440 -1.18 18.25 9.41
CA LYS A 440 -0.72 16.88 9.20
C LYS A 440 -1.83 16.00 8.65
N TYR A 441 -1.41 14.97 7.91
CA TYR A 441 -2.27 13.89 7.44
C TYR A 441 -3.40 14.34 6.50
N VAL A 442 -3.17 15.39 5.70
CA VAL A 442 -4.09 15.79 4.62
C VAL A 442 -4.09 14.68 3.57
N GLN A 443 -5.25 14.11 3.27
CA GLN A 443 -5.35 12.91 2.43
C GLN A 443 -5.16 13.18 0.93
N SER A 444 -5.41 14.41 0.48
CA SER A 444 -5.31 14.82 -0.92
C SER A 444 -4.17 15.82 -1.11
N LYS A 445 -3.32 15.60 -2.14
CA LYS A 445 -2.29 16.55 -2.56
C LYS A 445 -2.91 17.89 -2.90
N ARG A 446 -4.01 17.88 -3.67
CA ARG A 446 -4.74 19.06 -4.07
C ARG A 446 -5.21 19.87 -2.86
N ASP A 447 -5.82 19.21 -1.87
CA ASP A 447 -6.30 19.91 -0.67
C ASP A 447 -5.15 20.48 0.16
N ALA A 448 -4.02 19.77 0.27
CA ALA A 448 -2.83 20.29 0.95
C ALA A 448 -2.26 21.53 0.26
N GLU A 449 -2.17 21.50 -1.09
CA GLU A 449 -1.74 22.64 -1.90
C GLU A 449 -2.70 23.83 -1.78
N MET A 450 -4.01 23.57 -1.74
CA MET A 450 -5.03 24.61 -1.57
C MET A 450 -4.98 25.24 -0.18
N VAL A 451 -4.80 24.42 0.87
CA VAL A 451 -4.57 24.93 2.24
C VAL A 451 -3.32 25.80 2.26
N ALA A 452 -2.20 25.35 1.69
CA ALA A 452 -0.97 26.11 1.62
C ALA A 452 -1.12 27.43 0.86
N ALA A 453 -1.81 27.41 -0.29
CA ALA A 453 -2.10 28.59 -1.09
C ALA A 453 -2.99 29.59 -0.34
N ARG A 454 -4.01 29.10 0.38
CA ARG A 454 -4.91 29.94 1.14
C ARG A 454 -4.21 30.60 2.34
N VAL A 455 -3.36 29.86 3.04
CA VAL A 455 -2.53 30.43 4.13
C VAL A 455 -1.58 31.49 3.57
N ARG A 456 -0.90 31.22 2.43
CA ARG A 456 -0.01 32.21 1.77
C ARG A 456 -0.77 33.49 1.45
N ARG A 457 -1.96 33.37 0.85
CA ARG A 457 -2.81 34.52 0.53
C ARG A 457 -3.24 35.31 1.78
N ALA A 458 -3.62 34.62 2.87
CA ALA A 458 -4.07 35.24 4.10
C ALA A 458 -2.95 36.07 4.76
N ILE A 459 -1.71 35.59 4.74
CA ILE A 459 -0.55 36.31 5.31
C ILE A 459 0.10 37.29 4.32
N GLY A 460 -0.36 37.37 3.06
CA GLY A 460 0.18 38.24 2.03
C GLY A 460 1.53 37.79 1.43
N LEU A 461 1.86 36.49 1.50
CA LEU A 461 3.07 35.93 0.90
C LEU A 461 2.84 35.74 -0.60
N ALA A 462 3.78 36.23 -1.44
CA ALA A 462 3.72 36.05 -2.87
C ALA A 462 3.74 34.56 -3.26
N THR A 463 2.95 34.19 -4.27
CA THR A 463 2.99 32.83 -4.82
C THR A 463 4.37 32.60 -5.46
N PRO A 464 5.08 31.51 -5.19
CA PRO A 464 6.30 31.20 -5.93
C PRO A 464 5.94 31.03 -7.41
N ALA A 465 6.72 31.72 -8.26
CA ALA A 465 6.58 31.71 -9.73
C ALA A 465 6.87 30.30 -10.30
#